data_add1ca1883688ec0aa36a4635f98c6b1
#
_entry.id   add1ca1883688ec0aa36a4635f98c6b1
#
_cell.length_a   1.000
_cell.length_b   1.000
_cell.length_c   1.000
_cell.angle_alpha   90.00
_cell.angle_beta   90.00
_cell.angle_gamma   90.00
#
_symmetry.space_group_name_H-M   'P 1'
#
loop_
_entity.id
_entity.type
_entity.pdbx_description
1 polymer ?
#
loop_
_entity_poly.entity_id
_entity_poly.type
_entity_poly.pdbx_seq_one_letter_code
_entity_poly.pdbx_strand_id
1 'polypeptide(L)'
;MFPALAVSYYSNRKGLKAELGSDRLLGVPLETYIPSEKLAIESESADENIEIMKAYMCKQRGIRLIKLPMKGTELDYADSLKRTFQSVHIFISSDTEEDVEIIKNTFERWRESQ
;
A
#
# COMPACT_ATOMS: atom_id res chain seq x y z
N MET A 1 10.05 0.91 -1.77
CA MET A 1 10.10 0.11 -0.54
C MET A 1 9.22 0.67 0.58
N PHE A 2 9.39 1.96 0.91
CA PHE A 2 8.57 2.58 1.95
C PHE A 2 7.05 2.45 1.72
N PRO A 3 6.52 2.66 0.51
CA PRO A 3 5.08 2.53 0.28
C PRO A 3 4.51 1.18 0.70
N ALA A 4 5.14 0.09 0.32
CA ALA A 4 4.67 -1.25 0.68
C ALA A 4 4.76 -1.49 2.18
N LEU A 5 5.82 -1.01 2.82
CA LEU A 5 5.98 -1.12 4.26
C LEU A 5 4.91 -0.35 5.02
N ALA A 6 4.57 0.85 4.53
CA ALA A 6 3.54 1.68 5.15
C ALA A 6 2.16 1.03 5.05
N VAL A 7 1.81 0.49 3.88
CA VAL A 7 0.54 -0.23 3.71
C VAL A 7 0.47 -1.41 4.67
N SER A 8 1.55 -2.18 4.76
CA SER A 8 1.62 -3.32 5.68
C SER A 8 1.46 -2.88 7.13
N TYR A 9 2.15 -1.82 7.54
CA TYR A 9 2.09 -1.31 8.89
C TYR A 9 0.67 -0.89 9.29
N TYR A 10 0.03 -0.07 8.47
CA TYR A 10 -1.33 0.39 8.77
C TYR A 10 -2.35 -0.74 8.70
N SER A 11 -2.20 -1.65 7.76
CA SER A 11 -3.07 -2.83 7.68
C SER A 11 -2.99 -3.66 8.95
N ASN A 12 -1.78 -3.93 9.42
CA ASN A 12 -1.55 -4.70 10.64
C ASN A 12 -2.18 -4.03 11.87
N ARG A 13 -2.12 -2.70 11.95
CA ARG A 13 -2.75 -1.97 13.06
C ARG A 13 -4.27 -2.19 13.12
N LYS A 14 -4.88 -2.48 11.98
CA LYS A 14 -6.34 -2.70 11.88
C LYS A 14 -6.69 -4.19 11.79
N GLY A 15 -5.73 -5.06 12.05
CA GLY A 15 -5.96 -6.50 12.00
C GLY A 15 -6.16 -7.04 10.59
N LEU A 16 -5.71 -6.30 9.57
CA LEU A 16 -5.82 -6.70 8.19
C LEU A 16 -4.48 -7.26 7.70
N LYS A 17 -4.56 -8.24 6.80
CA LYS A 17 -3.36 -8.81 6.19
C LYS A 17 -3.14 -8.19 4.81
N ALA A 18 -1.95 -7.66 4.57
CA ALA A 18 -1.55 -7.17 3.26
C ALA A 18 -0.58 -8.16 2.61
N GLU A 19 -0.81 -8.47 1.34
CA GLU A 19 0.11 -9.26 0.51
C GLU A 19 0.98 -8.28 -0.27
N LEU A 20 2.29 -8.49 -0.25
CA LEU A 20 3.26 -7.63 -0.93
C LEU A 20 3.80 -8.33 -2.17
N GLY A 21 3.72 -7.66 -3.31
CA GLY A 21 4.27 -8.17 -4.57
C GLY A 21 3.60 -9.45 -5.06
N SER A 22 2.36 -9.67 -4.71
CA SER A 22 1.64 -10.90 -5.10
C SER A 22 1.18 -10.85 -6.55
N ASP A 23 1.47 -11.91 -7.30
CA ASP A 23 1.05 -12.06 -8.70
C ASP A 23 -0.05 -13.11 -8.88
N ARG A 24 -0.54 -13.70 -7.80
CA ARG A 24 -1.48 -14.82 -7.87
C ARG A 24 -2.83 -14.50 -8.50
N LEU A 25 -3.24 -13.23 -8.45
CA LEU A 25 -4.55 -12.82 -8.97
C LEU A 25 -4.51 -12.36 -10.42
N LEU A 26 -3.49 -11.58 -10.80
CA LEU A 26 -3.42 -10.93 -12.09
C LEU A 26 -2.38 -11.55 -13.04
N GLY A 27 -1.48 -12.39 -12.52
CA GLY A 27 -0.34 -12.86 -13.27
C GLY A 27 0.77 -11.81 -13.38
N VAL A 28 0.51 -10.58 -12.87
CA VAL A 28 1.52 -9.53 -12.72
C VAL A 28 1.48 -9.05 -11.27
N PRO A 29 2.61 -8.62 -10.70
CA PRO A 29 2.65 -8.27 -9.29
C PRO A 29 1.79 -7.05 -8.96
N LEU A 30 1.01 -7.17 -7.88
CA LEU A 30 0.41 -6.02 -7.21
C LEU A 30 1.37 -5.61 -6.08
N GLU A 31 1.68 -4.33 -6.00
CA GLU A 31 2.61 -3.84 -4.98
C GLU A 31 2.10 -4.18 -3.58
N THR A 32 0.84 -3.87 -3.31
CA THR A 32 0.17 -4.25 -2.06
C THR A 32 -1.27 -4.63 -2.35
N TYR A 33 -1.75 -5.67 -1.68
CA TYR A 33 -3.13 -6.14 -1.83
C TYR A 33 -3.67 -6.59 -0.48
N ILE A 34 -4.85 -6.11 -0.13
CA ILE A 34 -5.55 -6.47 1.11
C ILE A 34 -6.75 -7.32 0.73
N PRO A 35 -6.64 -8.67 0.81
CA PRO A 35 -7.68 -9.59 0.32
C PRO A 35 -9.04 -9.39 0.97
N SER A 36 -9.08 -9.17 2.28
CA SER A 36 -10.35 -9.03 3.00
C SER A 36 -11.16 -7.81 2.55
N GLU A 37 -10.49 -6.81 2.01
CA GLU A 37 -11.12 -5.57 1.53
C GLU A 37 -11.20 -5.52 0.01
N LYS A 38 -10.63 -6.49 -0.68
CA LYS A 38 -10.46 -6.47 -2.15
C LYS A 38 -9.88 -5.14 -2.62
N LEU A 39 -8.84 -4.70 -1.93
CA LEU A 39 -8.21 -3.40 -2.12
C LEU A 39 -6.75 -3.56 -2.49
N ALA A 40 -6.35 -3.01 -3.63
CA ALA A 40 -4.96 -2.91 -4.05
C ALA A 40 -4.52 -1.46 -3.98
N ILE A 41 -3.35 -1.22 -3.41
CA ILE A 41 -2.77 0.12 -3.33
C ILE A 41 -1.42 0.07 -4.02
N GLU A 42 -1.25 0.93 -5.01
CA GLU A 42 -0.08 0.98 -5.87
C GLU A 42 0.50 2.38 -5.94
N SER A 43 1.81 2.47 -6.13
CA SER A 43 2.46 3.72 -6.51
C SER A 43 2.21 3.97 -7.98
N GLU A 44 2.12 5.25 -8.37
CA GLU A 44 1.99 5.61 -9.78
C GLU A 44 3.20 5.12 -10.56
N SER A 45 2.96 4.60 -11.75
CA SER A 45 3.99 4.15 -12.66
C SER A 45 4.10 5.09 -13.86
N ALA A 46 5.31 5.20 -14.41
CA ALA A 46 5.52 5.93 -15.66
C ALA A 46 5.01 5.16 -16.88
N ASP A 47 4.77 3.86 -16.76
CA ASP A 47 4.30 3.02 -17.85
C ASP A 47 2.77 2.98 -17.87
N GLU A 48 2.17 3.81 -18.74
CA GLU A 48 0.71 3.91 -18.86
C GLU A 48 0.07 2.59 -19.30
N ASN A 49 0.74 1.80 -20.12
CA ASN A 49 0.19 0.55 -20.61
C ASN A 49 0.01 -0.46 -19.48
N ILE A 50 1.01 -0.54 -18.60
CA ILE A 50 0.94 -1.41 -17.43
C ILE A 50 -0.17 -0.94 -16.50
N GLU A 51 -0.30 0.37 -16.28
CA GLU A 51 -1.33 0.93 -15.42
C GLU A 51 -2.73 0.63 -15.94
N ILE A 52 -2.95 0.83 -17.24
CA ILE A 52 -4.24 0.55 -17.89
C ILE A 52 -4.57 -0.93 -17.78
N MET A 53 -3.59 -1.80 -18.04
CA MET A 53 -3.77 -3.24 -17.96
C MET A 53 -4.16 -3.68 -16.55
N LYS A 54 -3.44 -3.21 -15.54
CA LYS A 54 -3.74 -3.55 -14.14
C LYS A 54 -5.13 -3.06 -13.73
N ALA A 55 -5.50 -1.82 -14.13
CA ALA A 55 -6.82 -1.28 -13.82
C ALA A 55 -7.92 -2.14 -14.43
N TYR A 56 -7.75 -2.56 -15.68
CA TYR A 56 -8.71 -3.44 -16.35
C TYR A 56 -8.83 -4.78 -15.62
N MET A 57 -7.70 -5.41 -15.32
CA MET A 57 -7.69 -6.71 -14.65
C MET A 57 -8.29 -6.66 -13.25
N CYS A 58 -8.00 -5.62 -12.50
CA CYS A 58 -8.59 -5.42 -11.17
C CYS A 58 -10.10 -5.26 -11.26
N LYS A 59 -10.56 -4.47 -12.22
CA LYS A 59 -12.00 -4.27 -12.42
C LYS A 59 -12.71 -5.58 -12.74
N GLN A 60 -12.10 -6.43 -13.57
CA GLN A 60 -12.65 -7.73 -13.92
C GLN A 60 -12.81 -8.65 -12.70
N ARG A 61 -12.00 -8.46 -11.67
CA ARG A 61 -11.99 -9.31 -10.48
C ARG A 61 -12.65 -8.65 -9.27
N GLY A 62 -13.27 -7.49 -9.46
CA GLY A 62 -13.92 -6.78 -8.36
C GLY A 62 -12.93 -6.22 -7.33
N ILE A 63 -11.69 -5.97 -7.75
CA ILE A 63 -10.66 -5.38 -6.89
C ILE A 63 -10.68 -3.88 -7.07
N ARG A 64 -10.74 -3.14 -5.97
CA ARG A 64 -10.59 -1.70 -5.98
C ARG A 64 -9.10 -1.37 -6.06
N LEU A 65 -8.69 -0.67 -7.11
CA LEU A 65 -7.30 -0.26 -7.30
C LEU A 65 -7.18 1.23 -7.01
N ILE A 66 -6.30 1.58 -6.07
CA ILE A 66 -6.01 2.97 -5.73
C ILE A 66 -4.53 3.22 -5.99
N LYS A 67 -4.23 4.29 -6.72
CA LYS A 67 -2.85 4.69 -7.02
C LYS A 67 -2.50 5.94 -6.24
N LEU A 68 -1.37 5.91 -5.55
CA LEU A 68 -0.88 7.04 -4.78
C LEU A 68 0.38 7.60 -5.43
N PRO A 69 0.47 8.92 -5.56
CA PRO A 69 1.67 9.53 -6.14
C PRO A 69 2.87 9.40 -5.20
N MET A 70 4.04 9.18 -5.78
CA MET A 70 5.32 9.13 -5.06
C MET A 70 5.95 10.52 -5.05
N LYS A 71 5.20 11.51 -4.61
CA LYS A 71 5.65 12.91 -4.54
C LYS A 71 5.75 13.36 -3.10
N GLY A 72 6.72 14.23 -2.83
CA GLY A 72 6.92 14.76 -1.49
C GLY A 72 7.72 13.81 -0.61
N THR A 73 7.48 13.90 0.67
CA THR A 73 8.19 13.13 1.67
C THR A 73 7.47 11.83 2.02
N GLU A 74 8.14 10.99 2.79
CA GLU A 74 7.51 9.80 3.36
C GLU A 74 6.33 10.16 4.26
N LEU A 75 6.43 11.30 4.94
CA LEU A 75 5.35 11.83 5.76
C LEU A 75 4.11 12.15 4.90
N ASP A 76 4.33 12.79 3.76
CA ASP A 76 3.25 13.12 2.82
C ASP A 76 2.58 11.85 2.30
N TYR A 77 3.37 10.84 1.97
CA TYR A 77 2.84 9.55 1.52
C TYR A 77 1.99 8.89 2.61
N ALA A 78 2.50 8.86 3.84
CA ALA A 78 1.77 8.26 4.97
C ALA A 78 0.45 8.97 5.24
N ASP A 79 0.42 10.30 5.16
CA ASP A 79 -0.83 11.06 5.29
C ASP A 79 -1.83 10.72 4.19
N SER A 80 -1.36 10.65 2.94
CA SER A 80 -2.20 10.27 1.80
C SER A 80 -2.75 8.86 1.97
N LEU A 81 -1.93 7.95 2.46
CA LEU A 81 -2.32 6.56 2.70
C LEU A 81 -3.41 6.47 3.78
N LYS A 82 -3.28 7.24 4.86
CA LYS A 82 -4.33 7.28 5.89
C LYS A 82 -5.65 7.78 5.33
N ARG A 83 -5.62 8.80 4.48
CA ARG A 83 -6.83 9.28 3.80
C ARG A 83 -7.41 8.23 2.87
N THR A 84 -6.57 7.45 2.21
CA THR A 84 -7.02 6.34 1.36
C THR A 84 -7.74 5.28 2.18
N PHE A 85 -7.18 4.88 3.32
CA PHE A 85 -7.85 3.94 4.21
C PHE A 85 -9.18 4.50 4.71
N GLN A 86 -9.22 5.78 5.05
CA GLN A 86 -10.45 6.42 5.49
C GLN A 86 -11.53 6.38 4.41
N SER A 87 -11.16 6.52 3.14
CA SER A 87 -12.09 6.49 2.00
C SER A 87 -12.76 5.12 1.84
N VAL A 88 -12.20 4.07 2.39
CA VAL A 88 -12.78 2.72 2.41
C VAL A 88 -13.22 2.33 3.82
N HIS A 89 -13.49 3.32 4.67
CA HIS A 89 -14.01 3.16 6.03
C HIS A 89 -13.06 2.44 7.00
N ILE A 90 -11.77 2.56 6.77
CA ILE A 90 -10.74 2.07 7.69
C ILE A 90 -10.08 3.30 8.31
N PHE A 91 -10.41 3.57 9.57
CA PHE A 91 -9.97 4.80 10.25
C PHE A 91 -8.74 4.52 11.09
N ILE A 92 -7.69 5.28 10.82
CA ILE A 92 -6.41 5.17 11.53
C ILE A 92 -6.15 6.48 12.25
N SER A 93 -6.16 6.44 13.58
CA SER A 93 -5.90 7.61 14.43
C SER A 93 -4.56 7.43 15.12
N SER A 94 -3.49 7.79 14.45
CA SER A 94 -2.14 7.74 14.99
C SER A 94 -1.38 8.97 14.53
N ASP A 95 -0.25 9.24 15.19
CA ASP A 95 0.63 10.34 14.80
C ASP A 95 1.46 9.91 13.59
N THR A 96 1.31 10.62 12.46
CA THR A 96 1.96 10.27 11.22
C THR A 96 3.48 10.32 11.31
N GLU A 97 4.05 11.31 12.00
CA GLU A 97 5.49 11.41 12.16
C GLU A 97 6.04 10.21 12.94
N GLU A 98 5.36 9.82 14.00
CA GLU A 98 5.73 8.65 14.79
C GLU A 98 5.62 7.38 13.96
N ASP A 99 4.55 7.25 13.17
CA ASP A 99 4.34 6.11 12.29
C ASP A 99 5.49 5.93 11.30
N VAL A 100 5.88 7.01 10.64
CA VAL A 100 6.98 6.99 9.66
C VAL A 100 8.27 6.52 10.32
N GLU A 101 8.55 7.03 11.51
CA GLU A 101 9.75 6.65 12.25
C GLU A 101 9.73 5.17 12.64
N ILE A 102 8.60 4.67 13.12
CA ILE A 102 8.44 3.26 13.48
C ILE A 102 8.66 2.37 12.25
N ILE A 103 8.04 2.72 11.12
CA ILE A 103 8.16 1.93 9.87
C ILE A 103 9.63 1.85 9.44
N LYS A 104 10.32 2.98 9.43
CA LYS A 104 11.72 3.04 9.01
C LYS A 104 12.63 2.26 9.95
N ASN A 105 12.44 2.42 11.25
CA ASN A 105 13.25 1.73 12.25
C ASN A 105 13.03 0.22 12.22
N THR A 106 11.81 -0.21 12.02
CA THR A 106 11.48 -1.63 11.92
C THR A 106 12.19 -2.26 10.72
N PHE A 107 12.16 -1.58 9.57
CA PHE A 107 12.83 -2.06 8.37
C PHE A 107 14.35 -2.11 8.56
N GLU A 108 14.94 -1.07 9.15
CA GLU A 108 16.38 -1.03 9.38
C GLU A 108 16.83 -2.17 10.30
N ARG A 109 16.09 -2.44 11.37
CA ARG A 109 16.41 -3.54 12.28
C ARG A 109 16.34 -4.89 11.58
N TRP A 110 15.32 -5.09 10.74
CA TRP A 110 15.20 -6.31 9.97
C TRP A 110 16.38 -6.47 9.01
N ARG A 111 16.75 -5.40 8.30
CA ARG A 111 17.85 -5.42 7.35
C ARG A 111 19.18 -5.74 8.03
N GLU A 112 19.43 -5.18 9.21
CA GLU A 112 20.65 -5.41 9.97
C GLU A 112 20.77 -6.84 10.50
N SER A 113 19.63 -7.54 10.66
CA SER A 113 19.63 -8.91 11.15
C SER A 113 19.86 -9.95 10.04
N GLN A 114 19.93 -9.54 8.78
CA GLN A 114 20.12 -10.45 7.64
C GLN A 114 21.55 -10.86 7.40
#